data_f2d84659e5fef331c2e3cbf8b6ffde95
#
_entry.id   f2d84659e5fef331c2e3cbf8b6ffde95
#
_cell.length_a   1.000
_cell.length_b   1.000
_cell.length_c   1.000
_cell.angle_alpha   90.00
_cell.angle_beta   90.00
_cell.angle_gamma   90.00
#
_symmetry.space_group_name_H-M   'P 1'
#
loop_
_entity.id
_entity.type
_entity.pdbx_description
1 polymer ?
#
loop_
_entity_poly.entity_id
_entity_poly.type
_entity_poly.pdbx_seq_one_letter_code
_entity_poly.pdbx_strand_id
1 'polypeptide(L)'
;MPDTPPPKEKLVLCPYCGHAQFGGDRCQVCAGLFEPLSRRATQIAMGPWQIRDKHNPFRPGCCYDIIKTMAAAGKIKSTTVMRGPTTRQFWSIARNVPGVAHLIGYCHECGNHVSPSDAKCGECGAAFKEPRNRDQLGLAFKTDEEAELGQKMLDAEISGAPMPTRDVPGPTKKIKPKPAKPG
;
A
#
# COMPACT_ATOMS: atom_id res chain seq x y z
N MET A 1 -25.21 -5.16 -44.25
CA MET A 1 -24.43 -5.78 -43.15
C MET A 1 -24.62 -4.87 -41.94
N PRO A 2 -25.09 -5.35 -40.80
CA PRO A 2 -25.26 -4.47 -39.64
C PRO A 2 -23.89 -4.10 -39.09
N ASP A 3 -23.62 -2.78 -39.03
CA ASP A 3 -22.46 -2.21 -38.38
C ASP A 3 -22.48 -2.57 -36.87
N THR A 4 -21.73 -3.55 -36.49
CA THR A 4 -21.50 -3.85 -35.08
C THR A 4 -20.66 -2.69 -34.49
N PRO A 5 -21.16 -1.95 -33.47
CA PRO A 5 -20.39 -0.87 -32.88
C PRO A 5 -19.09 -1.44 -32.31
N PRO A 6 -17.96 -0.72 -32.44
CA PRO A 6 -16.67 -1.18 -31.91
C PRO A 6 -16.80 -1.44 -30.42
N PRO A 7 -16.17 -2.50 -29.92
CA PRO A 7 -16.19 -2.82 -28.49
C PRO A 7 -15.68 -1.63 -27.70
N LYS A 8 -16.45 -1.20 -26.69
CA LYS A 8 -16.05 -0.12 -25.78
C LYS A 8 -14.75 -0.54 -25.10
N GLU A 9 -13.66 0.09 -25.48
CA GLU A 9 -12.36 -0.18 -24.87
C GLU A 9 -12.41 0.08 -23.37
N LYS A 10 -12.06 -0.93 -22.59
CA LYS A 10 -12.05 -0.88 -21.13
C LYS A 10 -10.82 -0.12 -20.64
N LEU A 11 -11.02 0.87 -19.78
CA LEU A 11 -9.92 1.56 -19.11
C LEU A 11 -9.21 0.58 -18.14
N VAL A 12 -7.89 0.41 -18.32
CA VAL A 12 -7.03 -0.45 -17.52
C VAL A 12 -6.02 0.39 -16.77
N LEU A 13 -5.85 0.10 -15.48
CA LEU A 13 -4.82 0.72 -14.65
C LEU A 13 -3.58 -0.18 -14.63
N CYS A 14 -2.42 0.37 -14.99
CA CYS A 14 -1.16 -0.36 -14.88
C CYS A 14 -0.84 -0.68 -13.42
N PRO A 15 -0.66 -1.96 -13.04
CA PRO A 15 -0.34 -2.34 -11.67
C PRO A 15 1.08 -1.92 -11.23
N TYR A 16 1.98 -1.65 -12.18
CA TYR A 16 3.40 -1.33 -11.89
C TYR A 16 3.64 0.17 -11.68
N CYS A 17 3.14 1.02 -12.58
CA CYS A 17 3.36 2.47 -12.52
C CYS A 17 2.09 3.29 -12.25
N GLY A 18 0.91 2.65 -12.21
CA GLY A 18 -0.37 3.32 -11.99
C GLY A 18 -0.86 4.18 -13.16
N HIS A 19 -0.29 4.03 -14.36
CA HIS A 19 -0.79 4.70 -15.56
C HIS A 19 -2.13 4.10 -16.00
N ALA A 20 -3.12 4.96 -16.31
CA ALA A 20 -4.40 4.54 -16.85
C ALA A 20 -4.36 4.63 -18.37
N GLN A 21 -4.73 3.55 -19.07
CA GLN A 21 -4.74 3.46 -20.52
C GLN A 21 -5.95 2.65 -21.00
N PHE A 22 -6.29 2.78 -22.27
CA PHE A 22 -7.31 1.94 -22.90
C PHE A 22 -6.66 0.71 -23.53
N GLY A 23 -7.20 -0.46 -23.20
CA GLY A 23 -6.78 -1.73 -23.80
C GLY A 23 -5.30 -2.09 -23.57
N GLY A 24 -4.83 -3.11 -24.34
CA GLY A 24 -3.44 -3.53 -24.42
C GLY A 24 -3.04 -4.58 -23.38
N ASP A 25 -1.99 -5.31 -23.72
CA ASP A 25 -1.33 -6.34 -22.92
C ASP A 25 -0.09 -5.81 -22.18
N ARG A 26 0.34 -4.59 -22.51
CA ARG A 26 1.52 -3.90 -22.00
C ARG A 26 1.24 -2.45 -21.69
N CYS A 27 1.86 -1.93 -20.64
CA CYS A 27 1.79 -0.51 -20.30
C CYS A 27 2.53 0.36 -21.30
N GLN A 28 1.87 1.42 -21.79
CA GLN A 28 2.46 2.38 -22.73
C GLN A 28 3.57 3.24 -22.11
N VAL A 29 3.59 3.39 -20.77
CA VAL A 29 4.56 4.23 -20.07
C VAL A 29 5.75 3.45 -19.55
N CYS A 30 5.53 2.32 -18.84
CA CYS A 30 6.61 1.55 -18.22
C CYS A 30 6.90 0.22 -18.91
N ALA A 31 6.22 -0.08 -20.01
CA ALA A 31 6.32 -1.32 -20.77
C ALA A 31 6.04 -2.62 -19.96
N GLY A 32 5.54 -2.52 -18.71
CA GLY A 32 5.20 -3.66 -17.87
C GLY A 32 4.09 -4.50 -18.49
N LEU A 33 4.28 -5.82 -18.57
CA LEU A 33 3.29 -6.76 -19.10
C LEU A 33 2.14 -6.97 -18.11
N PHE A 34 0.91 -7.03 -18.61
CA PHE A 34 -0.29 -7.26 -17.79
C PHE A 34 -0.57 -8.74 -17.56
N GLU A 35 0.33 -9.61 -17.97
CA GLU A 35 0.23 -11.04 -17.77
C GLU A 35 0.28 -11.45 -16.29
N PRO A 36 -0.52 -12.46 -15.88
CA PRO A 36 -0.52 -12.96 -14.51
C PRO A 36 0.85 -13.44 -14.02
N LEU A 37 1.66 -14.06 -14.90
CA LEU A 37 3.00 -14.55 -14.56
C LEU A 37 3.98 -13.43 -14.24
N SER A 38 4.01 -12.38 -15.07
CA SER A 38 4.84 -11.18 -14.83
C SER A 38 4.47 -10.49 -13.52
N ARG A 39 3.17 -10.36 -13.24
CA ARG A 39 2.69 -9.80 -11.96
C ARG A 39 3.08 -10.65 -10.77
N ARG A 40 3.03 -11.99 -10.90
CA ARG A 40 3.41 -12.90 -9.82
C ARG A 40 4.89 -12.77 -9.45
N ALA A 41 5.79 -12.59 -10.42
CA ALA A 41 7.22 -12.42 -10.19
C ALA A 41 7.56 -11.12 -9.42
N THR A 42 6.73 -10.08 -9.52
CA THR A 42 6.96 -8.78 -8.88
C THR A 42 6.07 -8.54 -7.66
N GLN A 43 5.30 -9.53 -7.22
CA GLN A 43 4.41 -9.40 -6.07
C GLN A 43 5.18 -9.23 -4.76
N ILE A 44 4.93 -8.12 -4.06
CA ILE A 44 5.47 -7.83 -2.74
C ILE A 44 4.32 -7.60 -1.76
N ALA A 45 4.22 -8.45 -0.74
CA ALA A 45 3.16 -8.36 0.29
C ALA A 45 3.57 -7.48 1.50
N MET A 46 4.69 -6.79 1.41
CA MET A 46 5.26 -5.94 2.46
C MET A 46 5.49 -4.52 1.94
N GLY A 47 5.81 -3.61 2.84
CA GLY A 47 6.13 -2.23 2.51
C GLY A 47 5.04 -1.23 2.91
N PRO A 48 5.32 0.05 2.74
CA PRO A 48 4.39 1.12 3.11
C PRO A 48 3.20 1.19 2.16
N TRP A 49 2.17 1.90 2.61
CA TRP A 49 1.09 2.37 1.77
C TRP A 49 1.54 3.59 0.98
N GLN A 50 1.18 3.66 -0.27
CA GLN A 50 1.45 4.81 -1.14
C GLN A 50 0.18 5.22 -1.87
N ILE A 51 -0.08 6.54 -1.89
CA ILE A 51 -1.15 7.16 -2.65
C ILE A 51 -0.51 7.88 -3.83
N ARG A 52 -1.04 7.66 -5.03
CA ARG A 52 -0.53 8.33 -6.22
C ARG A 52 -0.96 9.80 -6.20
N ASP A 53 0.03 10.67 -6.15
CA ASP A 53 -0.14 12.11 -6.26
C ASP A 53 0.53 12.60 -7.54
N LYS A 54 -0.23 13.30 -8.39
CA LYS A 54 0.29 13.85 -9.65
C LYS A 54 1.27 15.01 -9.42
N HIS A 55 1.09 15.74 -8.33
CA HIS A 55 1.90 16.92 -8.00
C HIS A 55 3.12 16.55 -7.16
N ASN A 56 3.09 15.41 -6.47
CA ASN A 56 4.21 14.89 -5.69
C ASN A 56 4.39 13.38 -5.94
N PRO A 57 4.97 12.99 -7.09
CA PRO A 57 5.12 11.59 -7.47
C PRO A 57 6.10 10.81 -6.56
N PHE A 58 6.96 11.51 -5.82
CA PHE A 58 7.94 10.95 -4.87
C PHE A 58 7.48 11.04 -3.42
N ARG A 59 6.19 11.28 -3.18
CA ARG A 59 5.65 11.31 -1.83
C ARG A 59 6.04 10.03 -1.09
N PRO A 60 6.62 10.12 0.13
CA PRO A 60 6.95 8.95 0.93
C PRO A 60 5.69 8.13 1.24
N GLY A 61 5.87 6.83 1.42
CA GLY A 61 4.80 5.96 1.86
C GLY A 61 4.42 6.22 3.30
N CYS A 62 3.23 5.78 3.69
CA CYS A 62 2.69 5.94 5.05
C CYS A 62 2.25 4.60 5.65
N CYS A 63 2.00 4.58 6.95
CA CYS A 63 1.43 3.42 7.65
C CYS A 63 -0.08 3.33 7.43
N TYR A 64 -0.65 2.19 7.84
CA TYR A 64 -2.08 1.93 7.65
C TYR A 64 -2.97 2.87 8.49
N ASP A 65 -2.51 3.32 9.66
CA ASP A 65 -3.29 4.23 10.51
C ASP A 65 -3.48 5.60 9.86
N ILE A 66 -2.48 6.07 9.10
CA ILE A 66 -2.64 7.27 8.27
C ILE A 66 -3.69 7.05 7.18
N ILE A 67 -3.71 5.87 6.55
CA ILE A 67 -4.75 5.53 5.57
C ILE A 67 -6.15 5.57 6.22
N LYS A 68 -6.31 5.01 7.43
CA LYS A 68 -7.59 5.07 8.19
C LYS A 68 -8.00 6.53 8.46
N THR A 69 -7.07 7.34 8.96
CA THR A 69 -7.32 8.76 9.23
C THR A 69 -7.70 9.54 7.96
N MET A 70 -7.01 9.29 6.85
CA MET A 70 -7.31 9.92 5.58
C MET A 70 -8.66 9.48 5.00
N ALA A 71 -9.03 8.22 5.17
CA ALA A 71 -10.34 7.70 4.75
C ALA A 71 -11.46 8.34 5.57
N ALA A 72 -11.32 8.38 6.90
CA ALA A 72 -12.27 9.03 7.80
C ALA A 72 -12.43 10.53 7.51
N ALA A 73 -11.34 11.21 7.11
CA ALA A 73 -11.36 12.62 6.70
C ALA A 73 -11.88 12.83 5.26
N GLY A 74 -12.33 11.78 4.56
CA GLY A 74 -12.81 11.87 3.16
C GLY A 74 -11.74 12.23 2.13
N LYS A 75 -10.45 12.16 2.51
CA LYS A 75 -9.32 12.44 1.60
C LYS A 75 -9.05 11.29 0.62
N ILE A 76 -9.47 10.07 0.95
CA ILE A 76 -9.42 8.90 0.06
C ILE A 76 -10.80 8.72 -0.57
N LYS A 77 -10.87 8.88 -1.87
CA LYS A 77 -12.09 8.67 -2.67
C LYS A 77 -12.07 7.28 -3.30
N SER A 78 -13.23 6.78 -3.75
CA SER A 78 -13.35 5.47 -4.43
C SER A 78 -12.41 5.31 -5.63
N THR A 79 -12.08 6.42 -6.31
CA THR A 79 -11.20 6.47 -7.49
C THR A 79 -9.73 6.79 -7.15
N THR A 80 -9.39 7.03 -5.88
CA THR A 80 -8.00 7.29 -5.47
C THR A 80 -7.12 6.11 -5.85
N VAL A 81 -6.01 6.38 -6.54
CA VAL A 81 -5.05 5.35 -6.94
C VAL A 81 -4.03 5.16 -5.82
N MET A 82 -3.88 3.93 -5.34
CA MET A 82 -3.02 3.61 -4.23
C MET A 82 -2.45 2.20 -4.34
N ARG A 83 -1.41 1.92 -3.57
CA ARG A 83 -0.82 0.58 -3.42
C ARG A 83 -0.36 0.35 -1.99
N GLY A 84 -0.25 -0.90 -1.61
CA GLY A 84 0.19 -1.28 -0.27
C GLY A 84 0.30 -2.80 -0.10
N PRO A 85 0.48 -3.30 1.13
CA PRO A 85 0.65 -4.73 1.41
C PRO A 85 -0.47 -5.61 0.85
N THR A 86 -1.72 -5.20 0.97
CA THR A 86 -2.88 -5.99 0.51
C THR A 86 -3.02 -6.04 -1.01
N THR A 87 -2.45 -5.07 -1.72
CA THR A 87 -2.36 -5.09 -3.19
C THR A 87 -1.04 -5.69 -3.67
N ARG A 88 -0.20 -6.20 -2.75
CA ARG A 88 1.16 -6.68 -3.04
C ARG A 88 1.99 -5.64 -3.80
N GLN A 89 1.84 -4.36 -3.40
CA GLN A 89 2.48 -3.19 -3.99
C GLN A 89 2.10 -2.92 -5.45
N PHE A 90 1.02 -3.49 -5.96
CA PHE A 90 0.46 -3.09 -7.25
C PHE A 90 -0.48 -1.89 -7.09
N TRP A 91 -0.45 -0.99 -8.06
CA TRP A 91 -1.37 0.13 -8.10
C TRP A 91 -2.80 -0.35 -8.38
N SER A 92 -3.74 0.12 -7.59
CA SER A 92 -5.15 -0.18 -7.69
C SER A 92 -5.98 1.04 -7.28
N ILE A 93 -7.25 1.06 -7.65
CA ILE A 93 -8.19 2.08 -7.16
C ILE A 93 -8.69 1.68 -5.78
N ALA A 94 -8.85 2.66 -4.88
CA ALA A 94 -9.14 2.45 -3.47
C ALA A 94 -10.36 1.55 -3.21
N ARG A 95 -11.43 1.67 -4.02
CA ARG A 95 -12.63 0.83 -3.88
C ARG A 95 -12.39 -0.68 -4.08
N ASN A 96 -11.28 -1.06 -4.74
CA ASN A 96 -10.92 -2.46 -4.99
C ASN A 96 -9.78 -2.93 -4.09
N VAL A 97 -9.34 -2.10 -3.13
CA VAL A 97 -8.20 -2.41 -2.28
C VAL A 97 -8.69 -3.11 -1.00
N PRO A 98 -8.34 -4.40 -0.78
CA PRO A 98 -8.68 -5.08 0.47
C PRO A 98 -8.11 -4.33 1.68
N GLY A 99 -8.93 -4.21 2.74
CA GLY A 99 -8.55 -3.47 3.94
C GLY A 99 -8.75 -1.95 3.86
N VAL A 100 -8.99 -1.37 2.68
CA VAL A 100 -9.24 0.08 2.49
C VAL A 100 -10.64 0.35 1.95
N ALA A 101 -11.12 -0.46 1.02
CA ALA A 101 -12.40 -0.24 0.36
C ALA A 101 -13.57 -0.06 1.33
N HIS A 102 -13.65 -0.87 2.40
CA HIS A 102 -14.71 -0.78 3.41
C HIS A 102 -14.65 0.53 4.20
N LEU A 103 -13.45 1.10 4.44
CA LEU A 103 -13.29 2.38 5.13
C LEU A 103 -13.93 3.55 4.36
N ILE A 104 -14.10 3.40 3.06
CA ILE A 104 -14.72 4.38 2.16
C ILE A 104 -16.10 3.91 1.66
N GLY A 105 -16.70 2.90 2.33
CA GLY A 105 -18.06 2.46 2.12
C GLY A 105 -18.28 1.45 0.99
N TYR A 106 -17.25 0.71 0.52
CA TYR A 106 -17.36 -0.26 -0.57
C TYR A 106 -16.79 -1.62 -0.21
N CYS A 107 -17.41 -2.68 -0.69
CA CYS A 107 -16.82 -4.01 -0.66
C CYS A 107 -15.78 -4.16 -1.76
N HIS A 108 -14.57 -4.60 -1.42
CA HIS A 108 -13.47 -4.78 -2.38
C HIS A 108 -13.70 -5.92 -3.38
N GLU A 109 -14.58 -6.87 -3.08
CA GLU A 109 -14.90 -8.01 -3.94
C GLU A 109 -16.10 -7.73 -4.87
N CYS A 110 -17.27 -7.42 -4.31
CA CYS A 110 -18.49 -7.25 -5.09
C CYS A 110 -18.81 -5.79 -5.43
N GLY A 111 -18.13 -4.82 -4.83
CA GLY A 111 -18.35 -3.40 -5.05
C GLY A 111 -19.60 -2.82 -4.39
N ASN A 112 -20.39 -3.62 -3.66
CA ASN A 112 -21.59 -3.16 -2.96
C ASN A 112 -21.23 -2.20 -1.82
N HIS A 113 -22.20 -1.36 -1.45
CA HIS A 113 -22.04 -0.46 -0.31
C HIS A 113 -22.04 -1.26 0.99
N VAL A 114 -21.13 -0.89 1.88
CA VAL A 114 -20.93 -1.48 3.20
C VAL A 114 -20.66 -0.39 4.24
N SER A 115 -20.93 -0.68 5.52
CA SER A 115 -20.51 0.24 6.58
C SER A 115 -19.03 0.08 6.88
N PRO A 116 -18.29 1.17 7.14
CA PRO A 116 -16.89 1.09 7.59
C PRO A 116 -16.68 0.28 8.87
N SER A 117 -17.73 0.11 9.68
CA SER A 117 -17.72 -0.68 10.93
C SER A 117 -17.97 -2.17 10.73
N ASP A 118 -18.39 -2.59 9.54
CA ASP A 118 -18.70 -3.98 9.27
C ASP A 118 -17.43 -4.85 9.27
N ALA A 119 -17.49 -6.04 9.85
CA ALA A 119 -16.38 -6.99 9.80
C ALA A 119 -16.34 -7.80 8.49
N LYS A 120 -17.46 -7.86 7.77
CA LYS A 120 -17.63 -8.59 6.50
C LYS A 120 -18.75 -8.00 5.66
N CYS A 121 -18.70 -8.24 4.36
CA CYS A 121 -19.76 -7.86 3.45
C CYS A 121 -21.01 -8.74 3.67
N GLY A 122 -22.18 -8.12 3.83
CA GLY A 122 -23.46 -8.83 3.98
C GLY A 122 -23.87 -9.60 2.71
N GLU A 123 -23.46 -9.13 1.54
CA GLU A 123 -23.86 -9.70 0.25
C GLU A 123 -22.94 -10.88 -0.18
N CYS A 124 -21.62 -10.67 -0.21
CA CYS A 124 -20.70 -11.70 -0.72
C CYS A 124 -19.89 -12.41 0.37
N GLY A 125 -20.02 -12.01 1.65
CA GLY A 125 -19.30 -12.61 2.76
C GLY A 125 -17.82 -12.25 2.86
N ALA A 126 -17.28 -11.41 1.97
CA ALA A 126 -15.87 -11.01 1.99
C ALA A 126 -15.51 -10.32 3.30
N ALA A 127 -14.48 -10.81 3.98
CA ALA A 127 -14.05 -10.28 5.27
C ALA A 127 -13.19 -9.00 5.09
N PHE A 128 -13.44 -7.99 5.90
CA PHE A 128 -12.71 -6.74 5.92
C PHE A 128 -11.59 -6.82 6.97
N LYS A 129 -10.58 -7.64 6.67
CA LYS A 129 -9.43 -7.81 7.55
C LYS A 129 -8.52 -6.60 7.44
N GLU A 130 -8.13 -6.06 8.60
CA GLU A 130 -7.03 -5.10 8.64
C GLU A 130 -5.75 -5.76 8.09
N PRO A 131 -4.95 -5.02 7.30
CA PRO A 131 -3.63 -5.51 6.91
C PRO A 131 -2.81 -5.75 8.17
N ARG A 132 -1.98 -6.77 8.14
CA ARG A 132 -1.11 -7.10 9.27
C ARG A 132 -0.24 -5.90 9.61
N ASN A 133 -0.24 -5.50 10.87
CA ASN A 133 0.67 -4.49 11.40
C ASN A 133 2.11 -5.00 11.38
N ARG A 134 3.08 -4.07 11.48
CA ARG A 134 4.51 -4.39 11.56
C ARG A 134 4.81 -5.42 12.65
N ASP A 135 4.09 -5.35 13.78
CA ASP A 135 4.22 -6.26 14.91
C ASP A 135 3.92 -7.70 14.54
N GLN A 136 2.89 -7.94 13.75
CA GLN A 136 2.51 -9.27 13.26
C GLN A 136 3.48 -9.83 12.20
N LEU A 137 4.31 -8.97 11.61
CA LEU A 137 5.36 -9.34 10.66
C LEU A 137 6.73 -9.51 11.34
N GLY A 138 6.80 -9.44 12.67
CA GLY A 138 8.05 -9.46 13.43
C GLY A 138 8.89 -8.19 13.26
N LEU A 139 8.26 -7.09 12.80
CA LEU A 139 8.87 -5.78 12.61
C LEU A 139 8.48 -4.80 13.75
N ALA A 140 8.09 -5.34 14.90
CA ALA A 140 7.79 -4.57 16.11
C ALA A 140 9.01 -3.75 16.54
N PHE A 141 8.76 -2.63 17.19
CA PHE A 141 9.83 -1.87 17.84
C PHE A 141 10.44 -2.72 18.95
N LYS A 142 11.77 -2.79 18.96
CA LYS A 142 12.51 -3.64 19.93
C LYS A 142 12.69 -2.96 21.29
N THR A 143 12.57 -1.64 21.34
CA THR A 143 12.76 -0.83 22.53
C THR A 143 11.67 0.24 22.64
N ASP A 144 11.42 0.73 23.86
CA ASP A 144 10.50 1.82 24.10
C ASP A 144 10.90 3.10 23.33
N GLU A 145 12.20 3.35 23.20
CA GLU A 145 12.74 4.47 22.41
C GLU A 145 12.38 4.37 20.91
N GLU A 146 12.44 3.16 20.35
CA GLU A 146 12.02 2.93 18.96
C GLU A 146 10.52 3.09 18.79
N ALA A 147 9.73 2.70 19.78
CA ALA A 147 8.29 2.89 19.79
C ALA A 147 7.92 4.38 19.86
N GLU A 148 8.59 5.15 20.75
CA GLU A 148 8.40 6.61 20.82
C GLU A 148 8.80 7.33 19.54
N LEU A 149 9.93 6.94 18.95
CA LEU A 149 10.37 7.50 17.67
C LEU A 149 9.34 7.19 16.57
N GLY A 150 8.81 5.97 16.54
CA GLY A 150 7.75 5.57 15.60
C GLY A 150 6.50 6.41 15.79
N GLN A 151 6.09 6.70 17.03
CA GLN A 151 4.94 7.57 17.31
C GLN A 151 5.21 9.01 16.87
N LYS A 152 6.38 9.57 17.17
CA LYS A 152 6.77 10.92 16.71
C LYS A 152 6.78 11.05 15.18
N MET A 153 7.22 10.01 14.48
CA MET A 153 7.17 9.97 13.01
C MET A 153 5.73 9.98 12.50
N LEU A 154 4.85 9.20 13.12
CA LEU A 154 3.43 9.15 12.77
C LEU A 154 2.77 10.52 12.97
N ASP A 155 3.01 11.15 14.12
CA ASP A 155 2.46 12.47 14.45
C ASP A 155 2.97 13.55 13.50
N ALA A 156 4.25 13.50 13.09
CA ALA A 156 4.82 14.40 12.11
C ALA A 156 4.18 14.23 10.71
N GLU A 157 3.94 13.00 10.28
CA GLU A 157 3.24 12.73 9.02
C GLU A 157 1.79 13.26 9.02
N ILE A 158 1.07 13.11 10.14
CA ILE A 158 -0.31 13.59 10.30
C ILE A 158 -0.35 15.12 10.31
N SER A 159 0.57 15.76 11.01
CA SER A 159 0.63 17.24 11.20
C SER A 159 1.34 17.96 10.06
N GLY A 160 2.10 17.24 9.20
CA GLY A 160 2.97 17.84 8.18
C GLY A 160 4.22 18.51 8.76
N ALA A 161 4.58 18.19 10.00
CA ALA A 161 5.80 18.67 10.64
C ALA A 161 7.06 18.00 10.06
N PRO A 162 8.26 18.60 10.21
CA PRO A 162 9.49 17.95 9.77
C PRO A 162 9.71 16.63 10.51
N MET A 163 10.13 15.61 9.76
CA MET A 163 10.36 14.25 10.29
C MET A 163 11.51 14.26 11.31
N PRO A 164 11.38 13.56 12.46
CA PRO A 164 12.46 13.40 13.41
C PRO A 164 13.62 12.62 12.77
N THR A 165 14.83 13.13 12.90
CA THR A 165 16.05 12.43 12.46
C THR A 165 16.48 11.43 13.53
N ARG A 166 16.85 10.24 13.09
CA ARG A 166 17.44 9.24 13.95
C ARG A 166 18.93 9.58 14.10
N ASP A 167 19.39 9.81 15.34
CA ASP A 167 20.82 9.83 15.61
C ASP A 167 21.36 8.41 15.37
N VAL A 168 22.03 8.20 14.25
CA VAL A 168 22.69 6.94 13.95
C VAL A 168 23.90 6.85 14.90
N PRO A 169 23.92 5.94 15.88
CA PRO A 169 25.10 5.75 16.71
C PRO A 169 26.27 5.41 15.80
N GLY A 170 27.36 6.16 15.94
CA GLY A 170 28.58 5.95 15.18
C GLY A 170 29.05 4.49 15.21
N PRO A 171 29.87 4.05 14.25
CA PRO A 171 30.23 2.65 14.07
C PRO A 171 30.78 2.06 15.38
N THR A 172 30.07 1.06 15.89
CA THR A 172 30.45 0.31 17.09
C THR A 172 31.87 -0.25 16.95
N LYS A 173 32.67 -0.02 17.96
CA LYS A 173 34.07 -0.47 18.09
C LYS A 173 34.25 -1.90 17.56
N LYS A 174 35.23 -2.06 16.67
CA LYS A 174 35.66 -3.35 16.11
C LYS A 174 35.82 -4.39 17.22
N ILE A 175 35.05 -5.45 17.16
CA ILE A 175 35.23 -6.64 18.03
C ILE A 175 36.58 -7.24 17.68
N LYS A 176 37.54 -7.21 18.62
CA LYS A 176 38.81 -7.91 18.47
C LYS A 176 38.54 -9.41 18.36
N PRO A 177 39.11 -10.10 17.38
CA PRO A 177 38.98 -11.55 17.30
C PRO A 177 39.59 -12.21 18.51
N LYS A 178 38.87 -13.18 19.09
CA LYS A 178 39.33 -13.99 20.23
C LYS A 178 40.48 -14.88 19.75
N PRO A 179 41.62 -14.94 20.46
CA PRO A 179 42.75 -15.80 20.07
C PRO A 179 42.33 -17.28 20.08
N ALA A 180 42.73 -18.01 19.02
CA ALA A 180 42.55 -19.45 18.92
C ALA A 180 43.34 -20.17 20.04
N LYS A 181 42.68 -21.16 20.67
CA LYS A 181 43.37 -22.06 21.61
C LYS A 181 44.31 -22.98 20.82
N PRO A 182 45.58 -23.16 21.28
CA PRO A 182 46.46 -24.18 20.70
C PRO A 182 45.93 -25.58 21.07
N GLY A 183 45.84 -26.45 20.07
CA GLY A 183 45.58 -27.88 20.21
C GLY A 183 46.85 -28.65 20.61
#